data_06325812e8afe9f52f37255e819e02bb
#
_entry.id   06325812e8afe9f52f37255e819e02bb
#
_cell.length_a   1.000
_cell.length_b   1.000
_cell.length_c   1.000
_cell.angle_alpha   90.00
_cell.angle_beta   90.00
_cell.angle_gamma   90.00
#
_symmetry.space_group_name_H-M   'P 1'
#
loop_
_entity.id
_entity.type
_entity.pdbx_description
1 polymer ?
#
loop_
_entity_poly.entity_id
_entity_poly.type
_entity_poly.pdbx_seq_one_letter_code
_entity_poly.pdbx_strand_id
1 'polypeptide(L)'
;MKRTEFLRLLGLAGAAYATPAFSQGGIPVQPGECEVNPAFINSGPGFGNRVALTFDDGPSPGVTERVLTELSKRNLYATFFLIGAKVDASPQLARRIVDEGHDVANHSYTHPRLAGMSDSAVEQQLSRTQESISRATGVTPVWFRPPYGAFRREQGSIASRRGLGVAYWSVDPKDWSQPGSSAIAQRVLSASQAGSIILLHDLHPQTADAVPAIFDGLIERSFSAAPFHSFVGAPYA
;
A
#
# COMPACT_ATOMS: atom_id res chain seq x y z
N MET A 1 -35.55 -0.07 63.75
CA MET A 1 -35.18 1.35 63.92
C MET A 1 -35.06 1.99 62.54
N LYS A 2 -35.88 2.98 62.31
CA LYS A 2 -36.01 3.76 61.05
C LYS A 2 -34.77 4.62 60.78
N ARG A 3 -34.35 4.78 59.54
CA ARG A 3 -33.68 5.96 59.06
C ARG A 3 -34.16 6.29 57.67
N THR A 4 -34.92 7.35 57.63
CA THR A 4 -35.55 8.09 56.54
C THR A 4 -34.52 8.99 55.87
N GLU A 5 -34.66 9.09 54.54
CA GLU A 5 -34.48 10.25 53.63
C GLU A 5 -33.32 11.22 53.84
N PHE A 6 -32.57 11.39 52.73
CA PHE A 6 -32.21 12.73 52.24
C PHE A 6 -32.02 12.67 50.70
N LEU A 7 -33.10 13.03 50.00
CA LEU A 7 -33.00 13.46 48.60
C LEU A 7 -32.41 14.86 48.59
N ARG A 8 -31.31 15.05 47.88
CA ARG A 8 -30.94 16.38 47.35
C ARG A 8 -30.66 16.24 45.84
N LEU A 9 -31.53 16.94 45.10
CA LEU A 9 -31.39 17.30 43.70
C LEU A 9 -30.03 17.99 43.47
N LEU A 10 -29.27 17.45 42.54
CA LEU A 10 -28.26 18.22 41.80
C LEU A 10 -28.59 18.09 40.31
N GLY A 11 -29.13 19.19 39.79
CA GLY A 11 -29.39 19.33 38.36
C GLY A 11 -28.08 19.31 37.58
N LEU A 12 -27.89 18.33 36.76
CA LEU A 12 -26.84 18.30 35.73
C LEU A 12 -27.43 18.99 34.50
N ALA A 13 -26.96 20.19 34.23
CA ALA A 13 -27.15 20.87 32.97
C ALA A 13 -26.44 20.06 31.88
N GLY A 14 -27.21 19.35 31.04
CA GLY A 14 -26.74 18.69 29.88
C GLY A 14 -26.31 19.73 28.83
N ALA A 15 -25.02 19.94 28.67
CA ALA A 15 -24.50 20.64 27.50
C ALA A 15 -24.68 19.75 26.30
N ALA A 16 -25.70 20.04 25.51
CA ALA A 16 -25.85 19.44 24.18
C ALA A 16 -24.72 19.96 23.30
N TYR A 17 -23.75 19.12 23.03
CA TYR A 17 -22.79 19.35 21.93
C TYR A 17 -23.56 19.24 20.62
N ALA A 18 -23.87 20.37 20.02
CA ALA A 18 -24.36 20.44 18.66
C ALA A 18 -23.24 19.98 17.72
N THR A 19 -23.40 18.82 17.12
CA THR A 19 -22.58 18.42 15.98
C THR A 19 -22.86 19.40 14.84
N PRO A 20 -21.84 20.03 14.23
CA PRO A 20 -22.06 20.85 13.06
C PRO A 20 -22.60 19.94 11.94
N ALA A 21 -23.79 20.27 11.45
CA ALA A 21 -24.32 19.71 10.23
C ALA A 21 -23.39 20.14 9.08
N PHE A 22 -22.64 19.19 8.53
CA PHE A 22 -21.97 19.40 7.25
C PHE A 22 -23.07 19.61 6.19
N SER A 23 -23.23 20.85 5.75
CA SER A 23 -24.05 21.16 4.58
C SER A 23 -23.43 20.45 3.37
N GLN A 24 -24.21 19.61 2.72
CA GLN A 24 -23.88 19.06 1.41
C GLN A 24 -23.98 20.19 0.36
N GLY A 25 -22.99 21.07 0.38
CA GLY A 25 -22.73 22.03 -0.67
C GLY A 25 -21.65 21.44 -1.57
N GLY A 26 -22.01 20.49 -2.44
CA GLY A 26 -21.14 20.07 -3.51
C GLY A 26 -20.87 21.27 -4.42
N ILE A 27 -19.61 21.76 -4.42
CA ILE A 27 -19.16 22.72 -5.43
C ILE A 27 -19.25 21.96 -6.75
N PRO A 28 -20.00 22.47 -7.77
CA PRO A 28 -20.02 21.83 -9.08
C PRO A 28 -18.64 21.96 -9.68
N VAL A 29 -17.91 20.85 -9.81
CA VAL A 29 -16.65 20.77 -10.54
C VAL A 29 -16.98 20.99 -12.02
N GLN A 30 -16.56 22.12 -12.57
CA GLN A 30 -16.67 22.41 -13.98
C GLN A 30 -15.79 21.42 -14.77
N PRO A 31 -16.26 20.84 -15.88
CA PRO A 31 -15.42 20.01 -16.73
C PRO A 31 -14.38 20.91 -17.39
N GLY A 32 -13.12 20.85 -16.94
CA GLY A 32 -12.02 21.59 -17.57
C GLY A 32 -10.91 22.09 -16.64
N GLU A 33 -11.01 21.98 -15.33
CA GLU A 33 -10.01 22.55 -14.44
C GLU A 33 -9.51 21.56 -13.40
N CYS A 34 -8.22 21.43 -13.38
CA CYS A 34 -7.25 20.64 -12.61
C CYS A 34 -6.93 19.29 -13.24
N GLU A 35 -5.98 19.28 -14.18
CA GLU A 35 -5.09 18.14 -14.31
C GLU A 35 -4.30 18.03 -13.01
N VAL A 36 -4.85 17.31 -12.04
CA VAL A 36 -4.10 16.91 -10.84
C VAL A 36 -3.04 15.95 -11.33
N ASN A 37 -1.80 16.43 -11.51
CA ASN A 37 -0.68 15.55 -11.79
C ASN A 37 -0.57 14.52 -10.67
N PRO A 38 -0.58 13.22 -10.97
CA PRO A 38 -0.43 12.23 -9.93
C PRO A 38 0.92 12.41 -9.24
N ALA A 39 0.97 12.17 -7.94
CA ALA A 39 2.25 12.07 -7.25
C ALA A 39 3.05 10.91 -7.86
N PHE A 40 4.28 11.18 -8.33
CA PHE A 40 5.25 10.16 -8.75
C PHE A 40 6.28 10.03 -7.64
N ILE A 41 6.23 8.93 -6.89
CA ILE A 41 7.05 8.75 -5.69
C ILE A 41 8.05 7.62 -5.92
N ASN A 42 9.34 7.89 -5.70
CA ASN A 42 10.41 6.89 -5.75
C ASN A 42 11.17 6.75 -4.41
N SER A 43 10.94 7.67 -3.47
CA SER A 43 11.49 7.63 -2.12
C SER A 43 10.52 8.34 -1.17
N GLY A 44 10.52 7.94 0.09
CA GLY A 44 9.81 8.63 1.15
C GLY A 44 10.67 9.72 1.80
N PRO A 45 10.18 10.28 2.92
CA PRO A 45 10.93 11.28 3.69
C PRO A 45 12.27 10.71 4.17
N GLY A 46 13.36 11.44 3.91
CA GLY A 46 14.71 11.05 4.32
C GLY A 46 15.05 11.34 5.78
N PHE A 47 14.05 11.57 6.64
CA PHE A 47 14.23 11.81 8.07
C PHE A 47 13.54 10.72 8.90
N GLY A 48 14.07 10.47 10.10
CA GLY A 48 13.66 9.32 10.91
C GLY A 48 14.11 8.00 10.27
N ASN A 49 14.24 6.95 11.04
CA ASN A 49 14.68 5.64 10.53
C ASN A 49 13.51 4.83 9.95
N ARG A 50 12.80 5.39 8.96
CA ARG A 50 11.64 4.73 8.34
C ARG A 50 11.97 4.26 6.93
N VAL A 51 11.49 3.07 6.59
CA VAL A 51 11.51 2.49 5.24
C VAL A 51 10.13 1.94 4.89
N ALA A 52 9.83 1.83 3.60
CA ALA A 52 8.68 1.10 3.12
C ALA A 52 9.11 -0.27 2.57
N LEU A 53 8.57 -1.35 3.15
CA LEU A 53 8.65 -2.69 2.59
C LEU A 53 7.53 -2.86 1.59
N THR A 54 7.87 -3.19 0.34
CA THR A 54 6.86 -3.37 -0.71
C THR A 54 7.09 -4.68 -1.45
N PHE A 55 5.99 -5.36 -1.76
CA PHE A 55 5.98 -6.64 -2.47
C PHE A 55 5.10 -6.52 -3.72
N ASP A 56 5.66 -6.84 -4.88
CA ASP A 56 4.97 -6.82 -6.16
C ASP A 56 4.60 -8.23 -6.62
N ASP A 57 3.70 -8.31 -7.59
CA ASP A 57 3.29 -9.53 -8.30
C ASP A 57 2.39 -10.51 -7.54
N GLY A 58 2.06 -10.26 -6.29
CA GLY A 58 1.14 -11.09 -5.51
C GLY A 58 -0.34 -10.92 -5.89
N PRO A 59 -1.24 -11.63 -5.17
CA PRO A 59 -0.92 -12.66 -4.19
C PRO A 59 -0.48 -13.97 -4.87
N SER A 60 0.52 -14.63 -4.29
CA SER A 60 1.04 -15.91 -4.80
C SER A 60 0.97 -16.98 -3.70
N PRO A 61 0.00 -17.93 -3.79
CA PRO A 61 -0.15 -18.98 -2.78
C PRO A 61 1.16 -19.73 -2.52
N GLY A 62 1.45 -19.97 -1.24
CA GLY A 62 2.68 -20.60 -0.77
C GLY A 62 3.85 -19.64 -0.57
N VAL A 63 3.91 -18.51 -1.25
CA VAL A 63 4.95 -17.49 -1.08
C VAL A 63 4.45 -16.32 -0.25
N THR A 64 3.32 -15.71 -0.64
CA THR A 64 2.73 -14.58 0.11
C THR A 64 2.46 -14.96 1.57
N GLU A 65 1.95 -16.16 1.85
CA GLU A 65 1.70 -16.60 3.23
C GLU A 65 2.98 -16.70 4.07
N ARG A 66 4.09 -17.10 3.45
CA ARG A 66 5.40 -17.15 4.14
C ARG A 66 5.87 -15.73 4.49
N VAL A 67 5.73 -14.79 3.56
CA VAL A 67 6.05 -13.38 3.79
C VAL A 67 5.20 -12.81 4.93
N LEU A 68 3.89 -13.02 4.90
CA LEU A 68 2.97 -12.59 5.96
C LEU A 68 3.36 -13.17 7.32
N THR A 69 3.72 -14.44 7.37
CA THR A 69 4.19 -15.11 8.59
C THR A 69 5.43 -14.43 9.17
N GLU A 70 6.40 -14.07 8.32
CA GLU A 70 7.63 -13.42 8.78
C GLU A 70 7.42 -11.94 9.20
N LEU A 71 6.50 -11.23 8.53
CA LEU A 71 6.06 -9.88 8.94
C LEU A 71 5.39 -9.93 10.32
N SER A 72 4.46 -10.86 10.51
CA SER A 72 3.74 -11.04 11.78
C SER A 72 4.68 -11.36 12.95
N LYS A 73 5.65 -12.26 12.78
CA LYS A 73 6.64 -12.62 13.80
C LYS A 73 7.41 -11.41 14.36
N ARG A 74 7.57 -10.36 13.55
CA ARG A 74 8.38 -9.16 13.85
C ARG A 74 7.55 -7.92 14.06
N ASN A 75 6.22 -8.03 14.00
CA ASN A 75 5.28 -6.90 14.05
C ASN A 75 5.64 -5.80 13.04
N LEU A 76 5.99 -6.22 11.81
CA LEU A 76 6.30 -5.34 10.70
C LEU A 76 5.09 -5.25 9.75
N TYR A 77 4.98 -4.10 9.09
CA TYR A 77 3.93 -3.84 8.11
C TYR A 77 4.53 -3.56 6.74
N ALA A 78 3.81 -3.96 5.69
CA ALA A 78 4.24 -3.84 4.31
C ALA A 78 3.09 -3.40 3.41
N THR A 79 3.40 -3.09 2.15
CA THR A 79 2.42 -2.83 1.10
C THR A 79 2.59 -3.83 -0.02
N PHE A 80 1.49 -4.42 -0.45
CA PHE A 80 1.46 -5.41 -1.52
C PHE A 80 0.82 -4.79 -2.77
N PHE A 81 1.60 -4.66 -3.84
CA PHE A 81 1.14 -4.23 -5.15
C PHE A 81 0.63 -5.45 -5.92
N LEU A 82 -0.68 -5.61 -5.93
CA LEU A 82 -1.33 -6.86 -6.36
C LEU A 82 -1.72 -6.82 -7.83
N ILE A 83 -1.47 -7.95 -8.53
CA ILE A 83 -1.97 -8.20 -9.89
C ILE A 83 -3.45 -8.59 -9.81
N GLY A 84 -4.31 -7.86 -10.50
CA GLY A 84 -5.76 -8.05 -10.42
C GLY A 84 -6.22 -9.46 -10.77
N ALA A 85 -5.65 -10.08 -11.80
CA ALA A 85 -5.95 -11.47 -12.18
C ALA A 85 -5.58 -12.48 -11.08
N LYS A 86 -4.52 -12.23 -10.32
CA LYS A 86 -4.14 -13.07 -9.18
C LYS A 86 -5.04 -12.84 -7.96
N VAL A 87 -5.51 -11.62 -7.77
CA VAL A 87 -6.54 -11.33 -6.75
C VAL A 87 -7.82 -12.11 -7.05
N ASP A 88 -8.28 -12.10 -8.31
CA ASP A 88 -9.46 -12.88 -8.71
C ASP A 88 -9.27 -14.39 -8.53
N ALA A 89 -8.04 -14.89 -8.73
CA ALA A 89 -7.70 -16.30 -8.52
C ALA A 89 -7.56 -16.68 -7.04
N SER A 90 -7.20 -15.74 -6.16
CA SER A 90 -6.92 -15.99 -4.73
C SER A 90 -7.47 -14.86 -3.83
N PRO A 91 -8.79 -14.59 -3.88
CA PRO A 91 -9.38 -13.44 -3.18
C PRO A 91 -9.25 -13.54 -1.65
N GLN A 92 -9.26 -14.76 -1.09
CA GLN A 92 -9.08 -14.96 0.35
C GLN A 92 -7.67 -14.60 0.80
N LEU A 93 -6.65 -14.85 -0.04
CA LEU A 93 -5.28 -14.47 0.29
C LEU A 93 -5.08 -12.94 0.21
N ALA A 94 -5.69 -12.29 -0.80
CA ALA A 94 -5.72 -10.83 -0.86
C ALA A 94 -6.44 -10.22 0.36
N ARG A 95 -7.55 -10.81 0.80
CA ARG A 95 -8.26 -10.40 2.02
C ARG A 95 -7.40 -10.58 3.26
N ARG A 96 -6.68 -11.70 3.39
CA ARG A 96 -5.79 -11.98 4.51
C ARG A 96 -4.69 -10.91 4.66
N ILE A 97 -4.12 -10.42 3.54
CA ILE A 97 -3.12 -9.32 3.56
C ILE A 97 -3.68 -8.11 4.33
N VAL A 98 -4.91 -7.71 4.03
CA VAL A 98 -5.56 -6.56 4.68
C VAL A 98 -5.94 -6.88 6.13
N ASP A 99 -6.49 -8.05 6.41
CA ASP A 99 -6.90 -8.48 7.76
C ASP A 99 -5.70 -8.56 8.73
N GLU A 100 -4.47 -8.79 8.23
CA GLU A 100 -3.23 -8.76 9.00
C GLU A 100 -2.63 -7.33 9.10
N GLY A 101 -3.33 -6.29 8.59
CA GLY A 101 -2.97 -4.88 8.77
C GLY A 101 -2.00 -4.33 7.71
N HIS A 102 -1.80 -5.05 6.62
CA HIS A 102 -0.95 -4.59 5.52
C HIS A 102 -1.76 -3.79 4.49
N ASP A 103 -1.07 -2.91 3.74
CA ASP A 103 -1.68 -2.18 2.64
C ASP A 103 -1.74 -3.02 1.37
N VAL A 104 -2.75 -2.73 0.54
CA VAL A 104 -2.85 -3.25 -0.82
C VAL A 104 -2.87 -2.12 -1.83
N ALA A 105 -2.17 -2.32 -2.93
CA ALA A 105 -2.02 -1.35 -4.01
C ALA A 105 -2.19 -2.03 -5.37
N ASN A 106 -2.38 -1.23 -6.41
CA ASN A 106 -2.67 -1.68 -7.77
C ASN A 106 -1.36 -2.01 -8.52
N HIS A 107 -1.27 -3.19 -9.15
CA HIS A 107 -0.14 -3.57 -10.01
C HIS A 107 -0.57 -3.99 -11.42
N SER A 108 -1.61 -3.34 -11.96
CA SER A 108 -2.29 -3.69 -13.20
C SER A 108 -2.98 -5.07 -13.16
N TYR A 109 -3.80 -5.36 -14.18
CA TYR A 109 -4.62 -6.58 -14.16
C TYR A 109 -3.87 -7.83 -14.62
N THR A 110 -3.08 -7.72 -15.71
CA THR A 110 -2.33 -8.85 -16.30
C THR A 110 -0.84 -8.61 -16.39
N HIS A 111 -0.34 -7.58 -15.73
CA HIS A 111 1.09 -7.24 -15.68
C HIS A 111 1.74 -6.93 -17.04
N PRO A 112 1.11 -6.15 -17.95
CA PRO A 112 1.73 -5.79 -19.23
C PRO A 112 2.67 -4.59 -19.10
N ARG A 113 3.53 -4.36 -20.11
CA ARG A 113 4.27 -3.11 -20.27
C ARG A 113 3.32 -1.98 -20.67
N LEU A 114 2.87 -1.19 -19.71
CA LEU A 114 1.85 -0.15 -19.93
C LEU A 114 2.31 0.97 -20.85
N ALA A 115 3.61 1.30 -20.86
CA ALA A 115 4.15 2.38 -21.70
C ALA A 115 3.86 2.25 -23.20
N GLY A 116 3.71 1.02 -23.70
CA GLY A 116 3.39 0.72 -25.09
C GLY A 116 1.90 0.58 -25.40
N MET A 117 1.03 0.71 -24.40
CA MET A 117 -0.41 0.51 -24.56
C MET A 117 -1.15 1.80 -24.88
N SER A 118 -2.34 1.67 -25.47
CA SER A 118 -3.26 2.80 -25.63
C SER A 118 -3.81 3.22 -24.27
N ASP A 119 -4.21 4.48 -24.16
CA ASP A 119 -4.75 5.04 -22.91
C ASP A 119 -5.98 4.26 -22.40
N SER A 120 -6.87 3.85 -23.31
CA SER A 120 -8.04 3.03 -22.96
C SER A 120 -7.65 1.65 -22.41
N ALA A 121 -6.61 1.03 -22.96
CA ALA A 121 -6.11 -0.25 -22.48
C ALA A 121 -5.42 -0.10 -21.12
N VAL A 122 -4.67 0.98 -20.89
CA VAL A 122 -4.10 1.31 -19.57
C VAL A 122 -5.22 1.50 -18.55
N GLU A 123 -6.24 2.28 -18.89
CA GLU A 123 -7.39 2.51 -18.03
C GLU A 123 -8.10 1.21 -17.62
N GLN A 124 -8.29 0.29 -18.57
CA GLN A 124 -8.84 -1.03 -18.28
C GLN A 124 -7.98 -1.83 -17.30
N GLN A 125 -6.66 -1.80 -17.48
CA GLN A 125 -5.74 -2.50 -16.58
C GLN A 125 -5.87 -1.98 -15.14
N LEU A 126 -5.95 -0.67 -14.96
CA LEU A 126 -6.05 -0.04 -13.65
C LEU A 126 -7.43 -0.26 -13.02
N SER A 127 -8.53 0.00 -13.76
CA SER A 127 -9.89 -0.12 -13.23
C SER A 127 -10.22 -1.54 -12.80
N ARG A 128 -9.93 -2.53 -13.66
CA ARG A 128 -10.20 -3.94 -13.34
C ARG A 128 -9.45 -4.39 -12.09
N THR A 129 -8.22 -3.95 -11.91
CA THR A 129 -7.43 -4.28 -10.71
C THR A 129 -8.03 -3.65 -9.46
N GLN A 130 -8.41 -2.36 -9.52
CA GLN A 130 -9.09 -1.71 -8.38
C GLN A 130 -10.38 -2.43 -8.01
N GLU A 131 -11.19 -2.81 -9.01
CA GLU A 131 -12.43 -3.57 -8.79
C GLU A 131 -12.17 -4.94 -8.16
N SER A 132 -11.15 -5.68 -8.64
CA SER A 132 -10.79 -6.99 -8.08
C SER A 132 -10.33 -6.86 -6.63
N ILE A 133 -9.43 -5.90 -6.33
CA ILE A 133 -8.94 -5.67 -4.97
C ILE A 133 -10.09 -5.21 -4.06
N SER A 134 -10.87 -4.22 -4.48
CA SER A 134 -11.99 -3.70 -3.67
C SER A 134 -13.03 -4.78 -3.36
N ARG A 135 -13.36 -5.61 -4.34
CA ARG A 135 -14.30 -6.73 -4.17
C ARG A 135 -13.76 -7.78 -3.20
N ALA A 136 -12.48 -8.12 -3.28
CA ALA A 136 -11.87 -9.15 -2.43
C ALA A 136 -11.61 -8.66 -1.00
N THR A 137 -11.21 -7.39 -0.83
CA THR A 137 -10.67 -6.87 0.43
C THR A 137 -11.55 -5.84 1.11
N GLY A 138 -12.46 -5.19 0.38
CA GLY A 138 -13.21 -4.02 0.85
C GLY A 138 -12.40 -2.72 0.80
N VAL A 139 -11.12 -2.76 0.38
CA VAL A 139 -10.23 -1.60 0.30
C VAL A 139 -10.08 -1.16 -1.15
N THR A 140 -10.27 0.13 -1.43
CA THR A 140 -9.96 0.72 -2.74
C THR A 140 -8.53 1.24 -2.73
N PRO A 141 -7.63 0.69 -3.56
CA PRO A 141 -6.25 1.17 -3.65
C PRO A 141 -6.18 2.64 -4.07
N VAL A 142 -5.26 3.38 -3.45
CA VAL A 142 -4.94 4.78 -3.81
C VAL A 142 -3.54 4.90 -4.41
N TRP A 143 -2.79 3.82 -4.46
CA TRP A 143 -1.46 3.75 -5.06
C TRP A 143 -1.40 2.68 -6.15
N PHE A 144 -0.60 2.96 -7.16
CA PHE A 144 -0.35 2.09 -8.31
C PHE A 144 1.15 2.03 -8.57
N ARG A 145 1.67 0.84 -8.84
CA ARG A 145 3.03 0.66 -9.36
C ARG A 145 2.95 0.08 -10.77
N PRO A 146 3.57 0.74 -11.76
CA PRO A 146 3.57 0.21 -13.11
C PRO A 146 4.49 -1.01 -13.23
N PRO A 147 4.03 -2.11 -13.85
CA PRO A 147 4.88 -3.23 -14.19
C PRO A 147 6.18 -2.81 -14.88
N TYR A 148 7.31 -3.38 -14.44
CA TYR A 148 8.65 -3.06 -14.95
C TYR A 148 9.08 -1.59 -14.76
N GLY A 149 8.36 -0.79 -13.97
CA GLY A 149 8.51 0.67 -13.94
C GLY A 149 8.16 1.37 -15.28
N ALA A 150 7.54 0.64 -16.21
CA ALA A 150 7.30 1.09 -17.58
C ALA A 150 5.95 1.82 -17.70
N PHE A 151 5.98 3.13 -17.47
CA PHE A 151 4.83 4.01 -17.54
C PHE A 151 5.22 5.37 -18.11
N ARG A 152 4.48 5.89 -19.08
CA ARG A 152 4.76 7.23 -19.64
C ARG A 152 4.21 8.30 -18.71
N ARG A 153 4.91 9.40 -18.57
CA ARG A 153 4.48 10.53 -17.71
C ARG A 153 3.10 11.07 -18.15
N GLU A 154 2.83 11.07 -19.45
CA GLU A 154 1.56 11.51 -20.04
C GLU A 154 0.38 10.60 -19.64
N GLN A 155 0.65 9.32 -19.35
CA GLN A 155 -0.35 8.38 -18.83
C GLN A 155 -0.70 8.66 -17.35
N GLY A 156 0.02 9.56 -16.68
CA GLY A 156 -0.24 9.95 -15.31
C GLY A 156 -1.66 10.45 -15.07
N SER A 157 -2.24 11.18 -16.03
CA SER A 157 -3.63 11.65 -15.97
C SER A 157 -4.64 10.48 -15.87
N ILE A 158 -4.32 9.32 -16.45
CA ILE A 158 -5.16 8.11 -16.36
C ILE A 158 -5.18 7.59 -14.92
N ALA A 159 -4.01 7.51 -14.27
CA ALA A 159 -3.90 7.11 -12.87
C ALA A 159 -4.63 8.12 -11.96
N SER A 160 -4.44 9.42 -12.19
CA SER A 160 -5.10 10.51 -11.48
C SER A 160 -6.62 10.41 -11.50
N ARG A 161 -7.21 10.22 -12.68
CA ARG A 161 -8.66 10.07 -12.81
C ARG A 161 -9.22 8.88 -12.03
N ARG A 162 -8.37 7.91 -11.67
CA ARG A 162 -8.71 6.76 -10.84
C ARG A 162 -8.35 6.95 -9.35
N GLY A 163 -7.92 8.16 -8.96
CA GLY A 163 -7.48 8.44 -7.61
C GLY A 163 -6.18 7.72 -7.23
N LEU A 164 -5.34 7.35 -8.22
CA LEU A 164 -4.11 6.60 -8.03
C LEU A 164 -2.87 7.49 -8.15
N GLY A 165 -2.05 7.55 -7.08
CA GLY A 165 -0.66 7.98 -7.19
C GLY A 165 0.22 6.90 -7.80
N VAL A 166 1.36 7.29 -8.38
CA VAL A 166 2.29 6.38 -9.04
C VAL A 166 3.50 6.15 -8.14
N ALA A 167 3.70 4.91 -7.72
CA ALA A 167 4.77 4.49 -6.83
C ALA A 167 5.88 3.77 -7.59
N TYR A 168 7.12 4.19 -7.38
CA TYR A 168 8.32 3.50 -7.82
C TYR A 168 9.06 2.96 -6.58
N TRP A 169 10.38 2.83 -6.67
CA TRP A 169 11.25 2.33 -5.62
C TRP A 169 12.62 3.02 -5.66
N SER A 170 13.36 2.94 -4.58
CA SER A 170 14.75 3.40 -4.48
C SER A 170 15.73 2.27 -4.21
N VAL A 171 15.24 1.09 -3.78
CA VAL A 171 16.06 -0.10 -3.55
C VAL A 171 15.51 -1.26 -4.35
N ASP A 172 16.29 -1.79 -5.31
CA ASP A 172 15.97 -2.96 -6.13
C ASP A 172 17.05 -4.03 -5.94
N PRO A 173 16.81 -5.08 -5.14
CA PRO A 173 17.76 -6.17 -4.97
C PRO A 173 17.82 -7.12 -6.18
N LYS A 174 16.94 -6.95 -7.16
CA LYS A 174 16.78 -7.82 -8.33
C LYS A 174 16.48 -9.26 -7.93
N ASP A 175 15.61 -9.44 -6.95
CA ASP A 175 15.17 -10.76 -6.46
C ASP A 175 14.46 -11.57 -7.55
N TRP A 176 13.78 -10.89 -8.47
CA TRP A 176 13.17 -11.47 -9.67
C TRP A 176 14.18 -12.23 -10.55
N SER A 177 15.48 -11.92 -10.50
CA SER A 177 16.54 -12.65 -11.21
C SER A 177 17.03 -13.88 -10.45
N GLN A 178 16.48 -14.18 -9.29
CA GLN A 178 16.76 -15.34 -8.45
C GLN A 178 18.26 -15.54 -8.10
N PRO A 179 18.94 -14.51 -7.57
CA PRO A 179 20.40 -14.57 -7.31
C PRO A 179 20.75 -15.34 -6.04
N GLY A 180 19.77 -15.93 -5.36
CA GLY A 180 19.91 -16.58 -4.05
C GLY A 180 19.51 -15.67 -2.89
N SER A 181 18.92 -16.25 -1.83
CA SER A 181 18.36 -15.51 -0.69
C SER A 181 19.40 -14.63 0.02
N SER A 182 20.61 -15.10 0.21
CA SER A 182 21.69 -14.33 0.85
C SER A 182 22.07 -13.09 0.03
N ALA A 183 22.13 -13.20 -1.30
CA ALA A 183 22.45 -12.07 -2.17
C ALA A 183 21.32 -11.04 -2.17
N ILE A 184 20.06 -11.48 -2.14
CA ILE A 184 18.90 -10.60 -2.01
C ILE A 184 18.98 -9.81 -0.72
N ALA A 185 19.18 -10.49 0.43
CA ALA A 185 19.27 -9.83 1.74
C ALA A 185 20.42 -8.83 1.80
N GLN A 186 21.62 -9.23 1.34
CA GLN A 186 22.77 -8.33 1.30
C GLN A 186 22.51 -7.06 0.48
N ARG A 187 21.91 -7.19 -0.71
CA ARG A 187 21.62 -6.05 -1.59
C ARG A 187 20.60 -5.09 -0.94
N VAL A 188 19.54 -5.62 -0.33
CA VAL A 188 18.57 -4.80 0.40
C VAL A 188 19.29 -4.05 1.53
N LEU A 189 19.98 -4.77 2.41
CA LEU A 189 20.56 -4.17 3.59
C LEU A 189 21.65 -3.14 3.25
N SER A 190 22.49 -3.41 2.24
CA SER A 190 23.54 -2.47 1.85
C SER A 190 23.03 -1.19 1.20
N ALA A 191 21.86 -1.24 0.52
CA ALA A 191 21.30 -0.10 -0.18
C ALA A 191 20.27 0.69 0.64
N SER A 192 19.73 0.11 1.73
CA SER A 192 18.68 0.74 2.53
C SER A 192 19.19 1.90 3.36
N GLN A 193 18.47 3.00 3.32
CA GLN A 193 18.64 4.22 4.11
C GLN A 193 17.27 4.78 4.52
N ALA A 194 17.25 5.79 5.39
CA ALA A 194 16.00 6.47 5.73
C ALA A 194 15.33 6.99 4.47
N GLY A 195 14.04 6.77 4.35
CA GLY A 195 13.27 7.12 3.15
C GLY A 195 13.25 6.05 2.06
N SER A 196 13.96 4.93 2.19
CA SER A 196 13.98 3.89 1.16
C SER A 196 12.60 3.25 0.95
N ILE A 197 12.24 3.08 -0.32
CA ILE A 197 11.15 2.22 -0.77
C ILE A 197 11.82 0.97 -1.35
N ILE A 198 11.65 -0.16 -0.68
CA ILE A 198 12.30 -1.43 -1.00
C ILE A 198 11.36 -2.25 -1.87
N LEU A 199 11.80 -2.56 -3.10
CA LEU A 199 11.11 -3.45 -4.01
C LEU A 199 11.50 -4.91 -3.74
N LEU A 200 10.50 -5.75 -3.53
CA LEU A 200 10.59 -7.20 -3.46
C LEU A 200 9.42 -7.80 -4.25
N HIS A 201 9.47 -9.09 -4.55
CA HIS A 201 8.39 -9.78 -5.25
C HIS A 201 7.95 -11.02 -4.44
N ASP A 202 6.68 -11.08 -4.05
CA ASP A 202 6.12 -12.27 -3.36
C ASP A 202 5.70 -13.37 -4.36
N LEU A 203 6.52 -13.56 -5.36
CA LEU A 203 6.35 -14.53 -6.44
C LEU A 203 7.30 -15.73 -6.33
N HIS A 204 8.52 -15.49 -5.86
CA HIS A 204 9.59 -16.50 -5.85
C HIS A 204 9.91 -16.99 -4.44
N PRO A 205 10.07 -18.31 -4.23
CA PRO A 205 10.47 -18.87 -2.94
C PRO A 205 11.75 -18.26 -2.36
N GLN A 206 12.73 -17.91 -3.21
CA GLN A 206 14.00 -17.29 -2.77
C GLN A 206 13.80 -15.94 -2.09
N THR A 207 12.81 -15.14 -2.52
CA THR A 207 12.47 -13.89 -1.84
C THR A 207 11.91 -14.19 -0.45
N ALA A 208 10.99 -15.15 -0.33
CA ALA A 208 10.48 -15.55 0.98
C ALA A 208 11.57 -16.15 1.88
N ASP A 209 12.59 -16.83 1.31
CA ASP A 209 13.76 -17.32 2.06
C ASP A 209 14.69 -16.19 2.51
N ALA A 210 14.73 -15.06 1.78
CA ALA A 210 15.55 -13.90 2.11
C ALA A 210 14.91 -13.01 3.19
N VAL A 211 13.57 -13.00 3.27
CA VAL A 211 12.77 -12.08 4.10
C VAL A 211 13.18 -12.09 5.58
N PRO A 212 13.42 -13.24 6.26
CA PRO A 212 13.84 -13.23 7.65
C PRO A 212 15.13 -12.41 7.88
N ALA A 213 16.16 -12.65 7.06
CA ALA A 213 17.44 -11.94 7.19
C ALA A 213 17.32 -10.44 6.84
N ILE A 214 16.47 -10.09 5.87
CA ILE A 214 16.16 -8.69 5.53
C ILE A 214 15.54 -7.98 6.74
N PHE A 215 14.51 -8.56 7.32
CA PHE A 215 13.75 -7.94 8.41
C PHE A 215 14.60 -7.80 9.68
N ASP A 216 15.31 -8.85 10.05
CA ASP A 216 16.22 -8.82 11.21
C ASP A 216 17.30 -7.76 11.03
N GLY A 217 17.95 -7.71 9.86
CA GLY A 217 18.98 -6.71 9.57
C GLY A 217 18.46 -5.27 9.49
N LEU A 218 17.22 -5.04 9.06
CA LEU A 218 16.60 -3.72 9.13
C LEU A 218 16.32 -3.30 10.58
N ILE A 219 15.81 -4.22 11.40
CA ILE A 219 15.54 -3.99 12.83
C ILE A 219 16.85 -3.71 13.58
N GLU A 220 17.91 -4.52 13.38
CA GLU A 220 19.23 -4.31 13.96
C GLU A 220 19.82 -2.93 13.64
N ARG A 221 19.53 -2.41 12.46
CA ARG A 221 19.91 -1.05 12.03
C ARG A 221 18.91 0.02 12.48
N SER A 222 17.97 -0.33 13.36
CA SER A 222 16.96 0.55 13.92
C SER A 222 16.01 1.15 12.88
N PHE A 223 15.81 0.50 11.73
CA PHE A 223 14.76 0.88 10.79
C PHE A 223 13.40 0.37 11.26
N SER A 224 12.38 1.21 11.10
CA SER A 224 10.97 0.83 11.22
C SER A 224 10.33 0.73 9.84
N ALA A 225 9.65 -0.37 9.57
CA ALA A 225 8.88 -0.55 8.37
C ALA A 225 7.46 0.03 8.56
N ALA A 226 7.02 0.83 7.62
CA ALA A 226 5.68 1.42 7.61
C ALA A 226 4.96 1.09 6.31
N PRO A 227 3.62 0.92 6.33
CA PRO A 227 2.82 0.82 5.12
C PRO A 227 3.03 2.05 4.22
N PHE A 228 2.99 1.84 2.90
CA PHE A 228 3.37 2.87 1.93
C PHE A 228 2.54 4.15 2.08
N HIS A 229 1.21 4.04 2.24
CA HIS A 229 0.36 5.22 2.38
C HIS A 229 0.67 6.04 3.64
N SER A 230 0.99 5.38 4.76
CA SER A 230 1.38 6.07 6.00
C SER A 230 2.81 6.61 5.96
N PHE A 231 3.61 6.11 5.02
CA PHE A 231 5.00 6.50 4.81
C PHE A 231 5.13 7.74 3.90
N VAL A 232 4.35 7.80 2.82
CA VAL A 232 4.39 8.90 1.84
C VAL A 232 3.17 9.82 1.88
N GLY A 233 2.13 9.47 2.63
CA GLY A 233 0.85 10.18 2.66
C GLY A 233 -0.11 9.74 1.55
N ALA A 234 -1.24 10.44 1.47
CA ALA A 234 -2.19 10.25 0.37
C ALA A 234 -1.69 10.94 -0.90
N PRO A 235 -1.95 10.38 -2.11
CA PRO A 235 -1.41 10.91 -3.36
C PRO A 235 -1.98 12.29 -3.74
N TYR A 236 -3.06 12.70 -3.11
CA TYR A 236 -3.82 13.95 -3.40
C TYR A 236 -4.21 14.68 -2.10
N ALA A 237 -3.27 14.85 -1.19
CA ALA A 237 -3.47 15.64 0.03
C ALA A 237 -3.22 17.13 -0.19
#